data_7095bc835dd6229f120354fb54a74404
#
_entry.id   7095bc835dd6229f120354fb54a74404
#
_cell.length_a   1.000
_cell.length_b   1.000
_cell.length_c   1.000
_cell.angle_alpha   90.00
_cell.angle_beta   90.00
_cell.angle_gamma   90.00
#
_symmetry.space_group_name_H-M   'P 1'
#
loop_
_entity.id
_entity.type
_entity.pdbx_description
1 polymer ?
#
loop_
_entity_poly.entity_id
_entity_poly.type
_entity_poly.pdbx_seq_one_letter_code
_entity_poly.pdbx_strand_id
1 'polypeptide(L)'
;IYADNSLGRRLSQQFIQQWQTATEQPLETIAFKSKSKLGVAVKKLLDVGLSEQRIKEVKQLFGSQIKSEQRSRTDIDAVYIIANSQQTRLIKPFFDVNVSTFGKRLPIYASSRSYLIGESSVEKRDLNGLIFTEMTWMLKNNDNHATKVYNEIGDSNTQLKKLFAFGYDAKKLIPLLNHLAILPQVQVAGLTGKLRVTDKQKIKRNLEWSQYRQGKVVVLQTIDR
;
A
#
# COMPACT_ATOMS: atom_id res chain seq x y z
N ILE A 1 1.65 -7.03 -6.52
CA ILE A 1 1.08 -6.58 -7.81
C ILE A 1 1.49 -5.14 -8.09
N TYR A 2 1.90 -4.82 -9.31
CA TYR A 2 2.39 -3.48 -9.65
C TYR A 2 1.96 -3.01 -11.04
N ALA A 3 1.84 -1.68 -11.19
CA ALA A 3 1.56 -1.07 -12.50
C ALA A 3 2.77 -1.21 -13.43
N ASP A 4 2.56 -1.74 -14.64
CA ASP A 4 3.62 -1.96 -15.64
C ASP A 4 3.97 -0.64 -16.37
N ASN A 5 4.58 0.27 -15.62
CA ASN A 5 5.19 1.49 -16.13
C ASN A 5 6.59 1.66 -15.52
N SER A 6 7.36 2.63 -15.99
CA SER A 6 8.74 2.83 -15.53
C SER A 6 8.88 2.96 -14.01
N LEU A 7 7.96 3.71 -13.39
CA LEU A 7 7.96 3.93 -11.95
C LEU A 7 7.53 2.66 -11.18
N GLY A 8 6.47 1.99 -11.63
CA GLY A 8 5.98 0.76 -10.99
C GLY A 8 7.03 -0.35 -11.05
N ARG A 9 7.70 -0.54 -12.18
CA ARG A 9 8.81 -1.49 -12.32
C ARG A 9 9.97 -1.16 -11.38
N ARG A 10 10.39 0.11 -11.32
CA ARG A 10 11.46 0.53 -10.41
C ARG A 10 11.11 0.29 -8.94
N LEU A 11 9.90 0.64 -8.52
CA LEU A 11 9.46 0.45 -7.15
C LEU A 11 9.29 -1.03 -6.80
N SER A 12 8.79 -1.85 -7.73
CA SER A 12 8.67 -3.30 -7.51
C SER A 12 10.04 -3.96 -7.36
N GLN A 13 11.02 -3.59 -8.19
CA GLN A 13 12.39 -4.09 -8.07
C GLN A 13 13.02 -3.73 -6.71
N GLN A 14 12.86 -2.48 -6.26
CA GLN A 14 13.33 -2.06 -4.94
C GLN A 14 12.63 -2.84 -3.81
N PHE A 15 11.33 -3.07 -3.92
CA PHE A 15 10.59 -3.87 -2.95
C PHE A 15 11.08 -5.32 -2.92
N ILE A 16 11.25 -5.96 -4.08
CA ILE A 16 11.77 -7.32 -4.20
C ILE A 16 13.15 -7.44 -3.54
N GLN A 17 14.05 -6.53 -3.86
CA GLN A 17 15.41 -6.52 -3.29
C GLN A 17 15.38 -6.36 -1.76
N GLN A 18 14.55 -5.47 -1.23
CA GLN A 18 14.42 -5.28 0.22
C GLN A 18 13.78 -6.51 0.89
N TRP A 19 12.77 -7.11 0.26
CA TRP A 19 12.12 -8.32 0.74
C TRP A 19 13.12 -9.49 0.85
N GLN A 20 13.87 -9.75 -0.22
CA GLN A 20 14.88 -10.81 -0.25
C GLN A 20 16.03 -10.59 0.74
N THR A 21 16.33 -9.32 1.07
CA THR A 21 17.33 -9.01 2.10
C THR A 21 16.78 -9.18 3.52
N ALA A 22 15.49 -8.99 3.71
CA ALA A 22 14.86 -8.99 5.04
C ALA A 22 14.27 -10.36 5.45
N THR A 23 13.99 -11.22 4.47
CA THR A 23 13.30 -12.50 4.72
C THR A 23 13.63 -13.53 3.64
N GLU A 24 13.53 -14.80 4.00
CA GLU A 24 13.62 -15.95 3.07
C GLU A 24 12.24 -16.35 2.49
N GLN A 25 11.18 -15.65 2.87
CA GLN A 25 9.84 -15.99 2.42
C GLN A 25 9.66 -15.77 0.91
N PRO A 26 8.97 -16.67 0.21
CA PRO A 26 8.74 -16.56 -1.23
C PRO A 26 7.93 -15.30 -1.55
N LEU A 27 8.26 -14.67 -2.69
CA LEU A 27 7.58 -13.50 -3.19
C LEU A 27 7.19 -13.72 -4.66
N GLU A 28 5.89 -13.74 -4.91
CA GLU A 28 5.35 -13.79 -6.27
C GLU A 28 5.00 -12.38 -6.75
N THR A 29 5.31 -12.06 -8.00
CA THR A 29 5.06 -10.74 -8.58
C THR A 29 4.24 -10.82 -9.85
N ILE A 30 3.30 -9.88 -10.00
CA ILE A 30 2.51 -9.75 -11.22
C ILE A 30 2.37 -8.29 -11.62
N ALA A 31 2.57 -8.04 -12.92
CA ALA A 31 2.39 -6.70 -13.50
C ALA A 31 1.03 -6.58 -14.20
N PHE A 32 0.45 -5.37 -14.18
CA PHE A 32 -0.73 -5.06 -14.98
C PHE A 32 -0.47 -3.82 -15.86
N LYS A 33 -0.90 -3.89 -17.14
CA LYS A 33 -0.67 -2.80 -18.12
C LYS A 33 -1.81 -1.80 -18.22
N SER A 34 -3.04 -2.25 -18.05
CA SER A 34 -4.23 -1.42 -18.26
C SER A 34 -5.37 -1.80 -17.33
N LYS A 35 -6.36 -0.91 -17.21
CA LYS A 35 -7.57 -1.16 -16.43
C LYS A 35 -8.28 -2.45 -16.83
N SER A 36 -8.38 -2.73 -18.13
CA SER A 36 -9.04 -3.93 -18.66
C SER A 36 -8.34 -5.24 -18.30
N LYS A 37 -7.04 -5.20 -17.98
CA LYS A 37 -6.25 -6.38 -17.62
C LYS A 37 -6.08 -6.57 -16.10
N LEU A 38 -6.61 -5.66 -15.29
CA LEU A 38 -6.51 -5.77 -13.83
C LEU A 38 -7.18 -7.03 -13.28
N GLY A 39 -8.41 -7.29 -13.68
CA GLY A 39 -9.15 -8.49 -13.24
C GLY A 39 -8.43 -9.78 -13.64
N VAL A 40 -7.85 -9.82 -14.84
CA VAL A 40 -7.05 -10.98 -15.31
C VAL A 40 -5.81 -11.16 -14.45
N ALA A 41 -5.10 -10.07 -14.12
CA ALA A 41 -3.91 -10.13 -13.26
C ALA A 41 -4.25 -10.63 -11.85
N VAL A 42 -5.34 -10.14 -11.25
CA VAL A 42 -5.80 -10.60 -9.93
C VAL A 42 -6.22 -12.06 -9.96
N LYS A 43 -7.02 -12.49 -10.95
CA LYS A 43 -7.43 -13.89 -11.10
C LYS A 43 -6.23 -14.82 -11.28
N LYS A 44 -5.21 -14.38 -12.06
CA LYS A 44 -3.98 -15.12 -12.24
C LYS A 44 -3.18 -15.25 -10.94
N LEU A 45 -3.05 -14.16 -10.16
CA LEU A 45 -2.35 -14.17 -8.88
C LEU A 45 -3.02 -15.10 -7.87
N LEU A 46 -4.35 -15.16 -7.89
CA LEU A 46 -5.16 -15.96 -6.97
C LEU A 46 -5.47 -17.38 -7.51
N ASP A 47 -4.95 -17.76 -8.67
CA ASP A 47 -5.21 -19.05 -9.36
C ASP A 47 -6.69 -19.40 -9.51
N VAL A 48 -7.55 -18.39 -9.58
CA VAL A 48 -9.00 -18.58 -9.72
C VAL A 48 -9.35 -19.29 -11.04
N GLY A 49 -8.59 -19.03 -12.11
CA GLY A 49 -8.78 -19.69 -13.40
C GLY A 49 -8.61 -21.21 -13.33
N LEU A 50 -7.69 -21.70 -12.53
CA LEU A 50 -7.51 -23.14 -12.31
C LEU A 50 -8.70 -23.75 -11.55
N SER A 51 -9.28 -23.00 -10.61
CA SER A 51 -10.51 -23.42 -9.94
C SER A 51 -11.72 -23.46 -10.88
N GLU A 52 -11.87 -22.46 -11.74
CA GLU A 52 -12.90 -22.42 -12.79
C GLU A 52 -12.77 -23.61 -13.74
N GLN A 53 -11.57 -23.94 -14.17
CA GLN A 53 -11.31 -25.07 -15.05
C GLN A 53 -11.69 -26.41 -14.38
N ARG A 54 -11.21 -26.65 -13.15
CA ARG A 54 -11.57 -27.85 -12.38
C ARG A 54 -13.09 -28.00 -12.20
N ILE A 55 -13.78 -26.91 -11.90
CA ILE A 55 -15.26 -26.92 -11.79
C ILE A 55 -15.91 -27.32 -13.10
N LYS A 56 -15.41 -26.81 -14.23
CA LYS A 56 -15.93 -27.15 -15.55
C LYS A 56 -15.73 -28.63 -15.88
N GLU A 57 -14.54 -29.16 -15.62
CA GLU A 57 -14.22 -30.59 -15.82
C GLU A 57 -15.11 -31.50 -14.95
N VAL A 58 -15.26 -31.18 -13.66
CA VAL A 58 -16.14 -31.94 -12.76
C VAL A 58 -17.60 -31.91 -13.21
N LYS A 59 -18.11 -30.76 -13.65
CA LYS A 59 -19.48 -30.64 -14.19
C LYS A 59 -19.67 -31.42 -15.49
N GLN A 60 -18.65 -31.54 -16.33
CA GLN A 60 -18.70 -32.33 -17.53
C GLN A 60 -18.78 -33.83 -17.21
N LEU A 61 -18.10 -34.29 -16.17
CA LEU A 61 -18.05 -35.71 -15.78
C LEU A 61 -19.29 -36.15 -15.00
N PHE A 62 -19.81 -35.29 -14.12
CA PHE A 62 -20.84 -35.64 -13.13
C PHE A 62 -22.16 -34.88 -13.31
N GLY A 63 -22.28 -34.06 -14.34
CA GLY A 63 -23.48 -33.28 -14.64
C GLY A 63 -23.50 -31.88 -14.03
N SER A 64 -24.36 -31.01 -14.58
CA SER A 64 -24.43 -29.59 -14.25
C SER A 64 -25.08 -29.26 -12.88
N GLN A 65 -25.73 -30.26 -12.25
CA GLN A 65 -26.43 -30.08 -10.98
C GLN A 65 -25.50 -29.96 -9.76
N ILE A 66 -24.21 -30.23 -9.93
CA ILE A 66 -23.23 -30.12 -8.84
C ILE A 66 -23.08 -28.67 -8.43
N LYS A 67 -23.39 -28.37 -7.17
CA LYS A 67 -23.10 -27.08 -6.55
C LYS A 67 -21.60 -26.93 -6.41
N SER A 68 -21.05 -25.90 -7.01
CA SER A 68 -19.60 -25.63 -7.00
C SER A 68 -19.35 -24.15 -6.87
N GLU A 69 -18.31 -23.80 -6.16
CA GLU A 69 -17.87 -22.43 -5.91
C GLU A 69 -16.42 -22.26 -6.29
N GLN A 70 -16.11 -21.13 -6.91
CA GLN A 70 -14.73 -20.78 -7.23
C GLN A 70 -13.96 -20.54 -5.94
N ARG A 71 -12.73 -21.06 -5.90
CA ARG A 71 -11.83 -20.86 -4.76
C ARG A 71 -10.53 -20.24 -5.23
N SER A 72 -10.11 -19.20 -4.51
CA SER A 72 -8.74 -18.69 -4.62
C SER A 72 -7.77 -19.63 -3.92
N ARG A 73 -6.50 -19.58 -4.33
CA ARG A 73 -5.41 -20.24 -3.58
C ARG A 73 -5.34 -19.69 -2.15
N THR A 74 -4.93 -20.53 -1.22
CA THR A 74 -4.93 -20.24 0.23
C THR A 74 -3.53 -20.06 0.82
N ASP A 75 -2.49 -20.25 0.03
CA ASP A 75 -1.08 -20.16 0.41
C ASP A 75 -0.51 -18.73 0.36
N ILE A 76 -1.31 -17.74 -0.07
CA ILE A 76 -0.94 -16.34 -0.02
C ILE A 76 -1.28 -15.76 1.35
N ASP A 77 -0.27 -15.26 2.07
CA ASP A 77 -0.45 -14.64 3.38
C ASP A 77 -0.80 -13.15 3.30
N ALA A 78 -0.31 -12.44 2.28
CA ALA A 78 -0.57 -11.02 2.08
C ALA A 78 -0.39 -10.59 0.61
N VAL A 79 -1.02 -9.47 0.24
CA VAL A 79 -0.81 -8.82 -1.05
C VAL A 79 -0.29 -7.41 -0.82
N TYR A 80 0.73 -7.01 -1.59
CA TYR A 80 1.24 -5.64 -1.62
C TYR A 80 1.00 -5.00 -3.00
N ILE A 81 0.33 -3.84 -3.00
CA ILE A 81 -0.06 -3.09 -4.20
C ILE A 81 0.89 -1.91 -4.42
N ILE A 82 1.58 -1.88 -5.55
CA ILE A 82 2.40 -0.75 -6.00
C ILE A 82 1.69 -0.06 -7.17
N ALA A 83 0.79 0.86 -6.83
CA ALA A 83 -0.04 1.58 -7.79
C ALA A 83 -0.40 2.98 -7.25
N ASN A 84 -0.97 3.84 -8.11
CA ASN A 84 -1.55 5.10 -7.64
C ASN A 84 -2.95 4.88 -7.04
N SER A 85 -3.54 5.93 -6.45
CA SER A 85 -4.84 5.85 -5.78
C SER A 85 -5.96 5.37 -6.71
N GLN A 86 -6.04 5.89 -7.93
CA GLN A 86 -7.05 5.51 -8.92
C GLN A 86 -6.94 4.03 -9.31
N GLN A 87 -5.71 3.55 -9.54
CA GLN A 87 -5.46 2.16 -9.87
C GLN A 87 -5.77 1.24 -8.68
N THR A 88 -5.38 1.64 -7.48
CA THR A 88 -5.64 0.86 -6.24
C THR A 88 -7.13 0.71 -5.97
N ARG A 89 -7.94 1.76 -6.20
CA ARG A 89 -9.40 1.71 -6.11
C ARG A 89 -10.04 0.71 -7.08
N LEU A 90 -9.43 0.51 -8.24
CA LEU A 90 -9.90 -0.50 -9.19
C LEU A 90 -9.43 -1.91 -8.82
N ILE A 91 -8.20 -2.05 -8.32
CA ILE A 91 -7.61 -3.35 -7.98
C ILE A 91 -8.28 -3.97 -6.75
N LYS A 92 -8.49 -3.17 -5.70
CA LYS A 92 -8.97 -3.66 -4.39
C LYS A 92 -10.29 -4.44 -4.49
N PRO A 93 -11.35 -3.96 -5.19
CA PRO A 93 -12.59 -4.71 -5.36
C PRO A 93 -12.40 -6.06 -6.09
N PHE A 94 -11.46 -6.15 -7.04
CA PHE A 94 -11.18 -7.43 -7.69
C PHE A 94 -10.64 -8.48 -6.71
N PHE A 95 -9.84 -8.08 -5.73
CA PHE A 95 -9.43 -8.97 -4.66
C PHE A 95 -10.61 -9.36 -3.79
N ASP A 96 -11.46 -8.41 -3.38
CA ASP A 96 -12.62 -8.67 -2.52
C ASP A 96 -13.60 -9.69 -3.13
N VAL A 97 -13.76 -9.65 -4.46
CA VAL A 97 -14.67 -10.57 -5.16
C VAL A 97 -14.03 -11.95 -5.43
N ASN A 98 -12.71 -12.01 -5.61
CA ASN A 98 -12.02 -13.24 -6.02
C ASN A 98 -11.35 -14.00 -4.87
N VAL A 99 -11.23 -13.40 -3.68
CA VAL A 99 -10.78 -14.13 -2.48
C VAL A 99 -11.93 -14.95 -1.93
N SER A 100 -11.68 -16.21 -1.65
CA SER A 100 -12.70 -17.13 -1.13
C SER A 100 -13.26 -16.64 0.21
N THR A 101 -14.58 -16.61 0.34
CA THR A 101 -15.29 -16.22 1.56
C THR A 101 -15.10 -17.22 2.71
N PHE A 102 -14.74 -18.47 2.38
CA PHE A 102 -14.50 -19.54 3.35
C PHE A 102 -13.02 -19.66 3.80
N GLY A 103 -12.14 -18.82 3.21
CA GLY A 103 -10.73 -18.82 3.55
C GLY A 103 -10.34 -17.78 4.61
N LYS A 104 -9.08 -17.80 5.04
CA LYS A 104 -8.49 -16.73 5.84
C LYS A 104 -8.58 -15.40 5.09
N ARG A 105 -9.00 -14.35 5.77
CA ARG A 105 -9.02 -13.00 5.17
C ARG A 105 -7.62 -12.61 4.72
N LEU A 106 -7.48 -12.31 3.43
CA LEU A 106 -6.23 -11.89 2.82
C LEU A 106 -5.96 -10.41 3.11
N PRO A 107 -4.95 -10.05 3.92
CA PRO A 107 -4.59 -8.67 4.15
C PRO A 107 -3.99 -8.04 2.90
N ILE A 108 -4.44 -6.85 2.56
CA ILE A 108 -3.99 -6.11 1.38
C ILE A 108 -3.31 -4.84 1.83
N TYR A 109 -2.04 -4.71 1.46
CA TYR A 109 -1.18 -3.58 1.76
C TYR A 109 -0.93 -2.74 0.51
N ALA A 110 -0.68 -1.46 0.68
CA ALA A 110 -0.31 -0.57 -0.41
C ALA A 110 0.73 0.48 0.01
N SER A 111 1.42 1.04 -0.96
CA SER A 111 2.34 2.15 -0.73
C SER A 111 1.61 3.46 -0.49
N SER A 112 2.32 4.49 -0.01
CA SER A 112 1.80 5.86 0.17
C SER A 112 1.26 6.52 -1.11
N ARG A 113 1.52 5.92 -2.27
CA ARG A 113 0.99 6.38 -3.57
C ARG A 113 -0.50 6.07 -3.76
N SER A 114 -1.02 5.11 -3.01
CA SER A 114 -2.44 4.75 -3.01
C SER A 114 -3.32 5.73 -2.24
N TYR A 115 -2.71 6.63 -1.46
CA TYR A 115 -3.45 7.66 -0.72
C TYR A 115 -3.59 8.95 -1.53
N LEU A 116 -4.80 9.45 -1.60
CA LEU A 116 -5.14 10.76 -2.18
C LEU A 116 -6.04 11.53 -1.22
N ILE A 117 -5.73 12.81 -1.06
CA ILE A 117 -6.58 13.74 -0.29
C ILE A 117 -7.77 14.16 -1.15
N GLY A 118 -8.90 14.51 -0.52
CA GLY A 118 -10.06 15.05 -1.23
C GLY A 118 -10.98 14.00 -1.84
N GLU A 119 -10.66 12.70 -1.76
CA GLU A 119 -11.59 11.65 -2.15
C GLU A 119 -12.83 11.63 -1.24
N SER A 120 -13.99 11.48 -1.85
CA SER A 120 -15.26 11.37 -1.12
C SER A 120 -15.30 10.13 -0.22
N SER A 121 -16.18 10.12 0.77
CA SER A 121 -16.38 8.95 1.63
C SER A 121 -16.86 7.72 0.85
N VAL A 122 -17.57 7.93 -0.25
CA VAL A 122 -18.02 6.86 -1.16
C VAL A 122 -16.82 6.21 -1.83
N GLU A 123 -15.93 7.02 -2.40
CA GLU A 123 -14.71 6.54 -3.06
C GLU A 123 -13.77 5.79 -2.11
N LYS A 124 -13.68 6.23 -0.87
CA LYS A 124 -12.90 5.56 0.18
C LYS A 124 -13.48 4.21 0.61
N ARG A 125 -14.79 3.98 0.38
CA ARG A 125 -15.41 2.67 0.66
C ARG A 125 -14.88 1.55 -0.24
N ASP A 126 -14.52 1.87 -1.50
CA ASP A 126 -13.90 0.92 -2.42
C ASP A 126 -12.56 0.38 -1.89
N LEU A 127 -11.91 1.14 -1.00
CA LEU A 127 -10.64 0.80 -0.37
C LEU A 127 -10.80 0.17 1.02
N ASN A 128 -12.03 -0.13 1.46
CA ASN A 128 -12.27 -0.62 2.81
C ASN A 128 -11.41 -1.85 3.15
N GLY A 129 -10.70 -1.78 4.29
CA GLY A 129 -9.79 -2.82 4.74
C GLY A 129 -8.36 -2.71 4.18
N LEU A 130 -8.10 -1.86 3.18
CA LEU A 130 -6.75 -1.62 2.66
C LEU A 130 -5.87 -0.99 3.73
N ILE A 131 -4.67 -1.56 3.93
CA ILE A 131 -3.65 -1.04 4.84
C ILE A 131 -2.57 -0.35 4.01
N PHE A 132 -2.16 0.84 4.40
CA PHE A 132 -1.15 1.59 3.67
C PHE A 132 -0.28 2.42 4.61
N THR A 133 0.85 2.89 4.10
CA THR A 133 1.73 3.81 4.83
C THR A 133 1.61 5.22 4.28
N GLU A 134 1.60 6.23 5.14
CA GLU A 134 1.61 7.62 4.71
C GLU A 134 2.39 8.51 5.69
N MET A 135 2.71 9.73 5.25
CA MET A 135 3.37 10.75 6.06
C MET A 135 2.45 11.19 7.20
N THR A 136 3.01 11.36 8.40
CA THR A 136 2.26 11.78 9.59
C THR A 136 1.45 13.05 9.34
N TRP A 137 2.06 14.04 8.70
CA TRP A 137 1.39 15.32 8.40
C TRP A 137 0.18 15.19 7.47
N MET A 138 0.22 14.24 6.52
CA MET A 138 -0.89 13.98 5.61
C MET A 138 -2.10 13.34 6.32
N LEU A 139 -1.86 12.67 7.44
CA LEU A 139 -2.87 11.92 8.19
C LEU A 139 -3.41 12.68 9.40
N LYS A 140 -2.55 13.37 10.14
CA LYS A 140 -2.90 13.93 11.46
C LYS A 140 -2.93 15.46 11.49
N ASN A 141 -2.20 16.12 10.59
CA ASN A 141 -2.13 17.60 10.45
C ASN A 141 -2.01 18.36 11.82
N ASN A 142 -1.10 17.92 12.68
CA ASN A 142 -1.05 18.36 14.10
C ASN A 142 -0.10 19.53 14.39
N ASP A 143 0.66 20.04 13.41
CA ASP A 143 1.56 21.17 13.60
C ASP A 143 0.87 22.50 13.20
N ASN A 144 0.72 23.42 14.12
CA ASN A 144 -0.01 24.68 13.91
C ASN A 144 0.52 25.52 12.75
N HIS A 145 1.85 25.57 12.55
CA HIS A 145 2.42 26.33 11.44
C HIS A 145 2.24 25.59 10.11
N ALA A 146 2.54 24.31 10.11
CA ALA A 146 2.39 23.47 8.93
C ALA A 146 0.92 23.28 8.52
N THR A 147 -0.03 23.39 9.47
CA THR A 147 -1.47 23.35 9.21
C THR A 147 -1.93 24.52 8.34
N LYS A 148 -1.42 25.72 8.56
CA LYS A 148 -1.74 26.87 7.71
C LYS A 148 -1.33 26.61 6.27
N VAL A 149 -0.07 26.20 6.04
CA VAL A 149 0.44 25.86 4.72
C VAL A 149 -0.33 24.71 4.09
N TYR A 150 -0.71 23.70 4.88
CA TYR A 150 -1.53 22.59 4.40
C TYR A 150 -2.85 23.05 3.78
N ASN A 151 -3.52 23.98 4.45
CA ASN A 151 -4.81 24.52 4.00
C ASN A 151 -4.64 25.45 2.77
N GLU A 152 -3.57 26.24 2.74
CA GLU A 152 -3.26 27.14 1.61
C GLU A 152 -2.96 26.39 0.31
N ILE A 153 -2.28 25.24 0.38
CA ILE A 153 -1.96 24.41 -0.80
C ILE A 153 -3.24 23.82 -1.43
N GLY A 154 -4.33 23.67 -0.67
CA GLY A 154 -5.57 23.05 -1.13
C GLY A 154 -5.48 21.53 -1.34
N ASP A 155 -6.62 20.86 -1.41
CA ASP A 155 -6.67 19.38 -1.44
C ASP A 155 -6.34 18.77 -2.80
N SER A 156 -6.46 19.55 -3.87
CA SER A 156 -6.15 19.09 -5.23
C SER A 156 -4.67 18.80 -5.48
N ASN A 157 -3.77 19.33 -4.66
CA ASN A 157 -2.32 19.22 -4.89
C ASN A 157 -1.59 18.39 -3.82
N THR A 158 -1.96 17.11 -3.73
CA THR A 158 -1.33 16.14 -2.81
C THR A 158 0.20 16.05 -2.98
N GLN A 159 0.71 16.17 -4.22
CA GLN A 159 2.15 16.08 -4.46
C GLN A 159 2.90 17.29 -3.92
N LEU A 160 2.35 18.50 -4.08
CA LEU A 160 2.94 19.71 -3.53
C LEU A 160 2.98 19.67 -2.00
N LYS A 161 1.92 19.16 -1.36
CA LYS A 161 1.91 18.94 0.09
C LYS A 161 3.05 18.00 0.50
N LYS A 162 3.22 16.86 -0.17
CA LYS A 162 4.31 15.92 0.11
C LYS A 162 5.70 16.54 -0.10
N LEU A 163 5.86 17.35 -1.14
CA LEU A 163 7.11 18.04 -1.41
C LEU A 163 7.43 19.12 -0.35
N PHE A 164 6.43 19.88 0.09
CA PHE A 164 6.57 20.83 1.19
C PHE A 164 7.03 20.12 2.47
N ALA A 165 6.36 19.03 2.86
CA ALA A 165 6.75 18.25 4.04
C ALA A 165 8.20 17.75 3.96
N PHE A 166 8.63 17.31 2.79
CA PHE A 166 10.00 16.88 2.55
C PHE A 166 11.00 18.04 2.71
N GLY A 167 10.73 19.20 2.11
CA GLY A 167 11.59 20.40 2.22
C GLY A 167 11.66 20.94 3.66
N TYR A 168 10.55 20.93 4.37
CA TYR A 168 10.47 21.32 5.78
C TYR A 168 11.38 20.43 6.65
N ASP A 169 11.26 19.11 6.49
CA ASP A 169 12.09 18.15 7.24
C ASP A 169 13.57 18.26 6.86
N ALA A 170 13.88 18.46 5.59
CA ALA A 170 15.24 18.67 5.14
C ALA A 170 15.87 19.89 5.83
N LYS A 171 15.17 21.03 5.87
CA LYS A 171 15.62 22.23 6.58
C LYS A 171 15.81 21.96 8.07
N LYS A 172 14.86 21.26 8.70
CA LYS A 172 14.90 20.93 10.13
C LYS A 172 16.09 20.04 10.50
N LEU A 173 16.49 19.14 9.60
CA LEU A 173 17.59 18.21 9.84
C LEU A 173 18.98 18.84 9.69
N ILE A 174 19.16 19.91 8.91
CA ILE A 174 20.47 20.52 8.66
C ILE A 174 21.28 20.74 9.95
N PRO A 175 20.77 21.44 10.98
CA PRO A 175 21.52 21.67 12.22
C PRO A 175 21.70 20.42 13.09
N LEU A 176 20.94 19.36 12.83
CA LEU A 176 20.91 18.15 13.65
C LEU A 176 21.75 17.00 13.07
N LEU A 177 22.18 17.09 11.81
CA LEU A 177 22.81 15.97 11.10
C LEU A 177 24.03 15.41 11.83
N ASN A 178 24.91 16.27 12.34
CA ASN A 178 26.12 15.82 13.05
C ASN A 178 25.77 15.08 14.35
N HIS A 179 24.79 15.55 15.09
CA HIS A 179 24.35 14.90 16.34
C HIS A 179 23.68 13.56 16.04
N LEU A 180 22.82 13.51 15.02
CA LEU A 180 22.11 12.29 14.64
C LEU A 180 23.03 11.23 14.01
N ALA A 181 24.14 11.63 13.40
CA ALA A 181 25.15 10.71 12.89
C ALA A 181 25.91 10.00 14.02
N ILE A 182 26.11 10.67 15.17
CA ILE A 182 26.75 10.10 16.36
C ILE A 182 25.78 9.26 17.19
N LEU A 183 24.48 9.59 17.15
CA LEU A 183 23.43 8.97 17.93
C LEU A 183 22.35 8.33 17.04
N PRO A 184 22.65 7.20 16.36
CA PRO A 184 21.76 6.60 15.36
C PRO A 184 20.43 6.08 15.93
N GLN A 185 20.34 5.87 17.26
CA GLN A 185 19.11 5.51 17.97
C GLN A 185 18.14 6.69 18.15
N VAL A 186 18.62 7.93 18.06
CA VAL A 186 17.79 9.12 18.23
C VAL A 186 16.92 9.34 16.99
N GLN A 187 15.65 9.59 17.23
CA GLN A 187 14.67 9.91 16.18
C GLN A 187 14.15 11.33 16.36
N VAL A 188 14.00 12.03 15.25
CA VAL A 188 13.42 13.37 15.20
C VAL A 188 12.04 13.28 14.57
N ALA A 189 11.02 13.82 15.23
CA ALA A 189 9.68 13.93 14.66
C ALA A 189 9.69 14.97 13.52
N GLY A 190 9.37 14.53 12.33
CA GLY A 190 9.22 15.35 11.13
C GLY A 190 7.78 15.34 10.61
N LEU A 191 7.51 16.16 9.61
CA LEU A 191 6.24 16.14 8.88
C LEU A 191 6.09 14.87 8.05
N THR A 192 7.20 14.34 7.53
CA THR A 192 7.20 13.10 6.74
C THR A 192 7.20 11.84 7.59
N GLY A 193 7.35 11.94 8.90
CA GLY A 193 7.41 10.82 9.83
C GLY A 193 8.54 10.93 10.84
N LYS A 194 8.86 9.86 11.56
CA LYS A 194 10.02 9.81 12.45
C LYS A 194 11.30 9.61 11.64
N LEU A 195 12.24 10.53 11.77
CA LEU A 195 13.49 10.62 10.99
C LEU A 195 14.67 10.16 11.84
N ARG A 196 15.57 9.39 11.26
CA ARG A 196 16.85 9.01 11.88
C ARG A 196 17.96 8.92 10.85
N VAL A 197 19.19 9.13 11.27
CA VAL A 197 20.39 8.89 10.45
C VAL A 197 20.87 7.46 10.73
N THR A 198 21.22 6.73 9.68
CA THR A 198 21.80 5.38 9.80
C THR A 198 23.31 5.45 9.82
N ASP A 199 23.98 4.36 10.25
CA ASP A 199 25.45 4.22 10.26
C ASP A 199 26.08 4.47 8.87
N LYS A 200 25.31 4.31 7.81
CA LYS A 200 25.71 4.62 6.42
C LYS A 200 25.41 6.07 6.02
N GLN A 201 25.22 6.96 6.98
CA GLN A 201 24.88 8.38 6.76
C GLN A 201 23.65 8.61 5.86
N LYS A 202 22.71 7.67 5.85
CA LYS A 202 21.44 7.79 5.13
C LYS A 202 20.33 8.17 6.07
N ILE A 203 19.46 9.08 5.66
CA ILE A 203 18.26 9.43 6.39
C ILE A 203 17.19 8.37 6.11
N LYS A 204 16.77 7.67 7.15
CA LYS A 204 15.59 6.81 7.15
C LYS A 204 14.42 7.55 7.77
N ARG A 205 13.24 7.32 7.23
CA ARG A 205 11.98 7.80 7.80
C ARG A 205 11.03 6.64 8.03
N ASN A 206 10.31 6.67 9.14
CA ASN A 206 9.24 5.75 9.43
C ASN A 206 7.92 6.45 9.16
N LEU A 207 7.15 5.90 8.22
CA LEU A 207 5.81 6.35 7.89
C LEU A 207 4.79 5.80 8.89
N GLU A 208 3.63 6.45 8.98
CA GLU A 208 2.52 5.95 9.78
C GLU A 208 1.73 4.89 9.02
N TRP A 209 1.41 3.80 9.69
CA TRP A 209 0.48 2.81 9.18
C TRP A 209 -0.95 3.28 9.34
N SER A 210 -1.73 3.12 8.29
CA SER A 210 -3.14 3.54 8.27
C SER A 210 -3.99 2.52 7.54
N GLN A 211 -5.29 2.51 7.82
CA GLN A 211 -6.25 1.63 7.20
C GLN A 211 -7.51 2.39 6.80
N TYR A 212 -8.06 2.06 5.65
CA TYR A 212 -9.41 2.50 5.29
C TYR A 212 -10.45 1.67 6.03
N ARG A 213 -11.30 2.32 6.82
CA ARG A 213 -12.42 1.71 7.56
C ARG A 213 -13.68 2.52 7.34
N GLN A 214 -14.69 1.92 6.72
CA GLN A 214 -16.00 2.55 6.51
C GLN A 214 -15.94 3.94 5.88
N GLY A 215 -15.09 4.12 4.87
CA GLY A 215 -14.90 5.40 4.18
C GLY A 215 -14.08 6.45 4.94
N LYS A 216 -13.46 6.08 6.06
CA LYS A 216 -12.54 6.91 6.84
C LYS A 216 -11.15 6.30 6.85
N VAL A 217 -10.13 7.15 7.02
CA VAL A 217 -8.76 6.70 7.26
C VAL A 217 -8.50 6.69 8.76
N VAL A 218 -8.06 5.55 9.27
CA VAL A 218 -7.72 5.36 10.69
C VAL A 218 -6.25 5.03 10.79
N VAL A 219 -5.51 5.77 11.61
CA VAL A 219 -4.10 5.48 11.90
C VAL A 219 -4.04 4.25 12.80
N LEU A 220 -3.23 3.28 12.41
CA LEU A 220 -2.99 2.08 13.20
C LEU A 220 -1.90 2.38 14.24
N GLN A 221 -2.16 2.02 15.48
CA GLN A 221 -1.12 2.08 16.50
C GLN A 221 -0.06 1.03 16.16
N THR A 222 1.16 1.48 15.90
CA THR A 222 2.31 0.58 15.79
C THR A 222 2.62 0.10 17.20
N ILE A 223 2.43 -1.18 17.45
CA ILE A 223 3.01 -1.78 18.65
C ILE A 223 4.52 -1.82 18.36
N ASP A 224 5.26 -0.91 18.98
CA ASP A 224 6.73 -0.97 18.96
C ASP A 224 7.14 -2.31 19.60
N ARG A 225 7.54 -3.27 18.76
CA ARG A 225 8.16 -4.52 19.18
C ARG A 225 9.66 -4.39 19.12
#